data_e9b37f4df4c7422d60e9d75af919c7b0
#
_entry.id   e9b37f4df4c7422d60e9d75af919c7b0
#
_cell.length_a   1.000
_cell.length_b   1.000
_cell.length_c   1.000
_cell.angle_alpha   90.00
_cell.angle_beta   90.00
_cell.angle_gamma   90.00
#
_symmetry.space_group_name_H-M   'P 1'
#
loop_
_entity.id
_entity.type
_entity.pdbx_description
1 polymer ?
#
loop_
_entity_poly.entity_id
_entity_poly.type
_entity_poly.pdbx_seq_one_letter_code
_entity_poly.pdbx_strand_id
1 'polypeptide(L)'
;LGELDGLVVQGHPIADPETGAAHACGHNAQMAGLLGAAMGLLEAGAPAHLAGRLVFFAVPAEEYGDVEWRVAQARAGRIEFLGGKPELLRLGHFDDVDLAMMIHTTSAPETRKAGVAASNNGCIVKTVRYLGRASHAGGAPHMGVNALYAANIGLMAINALRETFRDEDSIRVHPIITHGGSQVNVIPGEVRLETFVRGKTLEAIADADRKVDRALRAGALALGATVEIETLPGYMPLRCDSLLVERFRGIAADLVGADNVRTIQHRT
;
A
#
# COMPACT_ATOMS: atom_id res chain seq x y z
N LEU A 1 20.71 4.33 -7.12
CA LEU A 1 19.30 4.69 -7.11
C LEU A 1 18.54 3.47 -7.63
N GLY A 2 18.49 2.45 -6.77
CA GLY A 2 17.76 1.26 -7.11
C GLY A 2 16.28 1.60 -7.19
N GLU A 3 15.65 1.06 -8.20
CA GLU A 3 14.23 0.89 -8.39
C GLU A 3 13.37 1.94 -7.69
N LEU A 4 13.17 3.02 -8.38
CA LEU A 4 12.07 3.90 -8.11
C LEU A 4 10.82 3.05 -8.33
N ASP A 5 10.02 2.86 -7.29
CA ASP A 5 8.73 2.18 -7.38
C ASP A 5 7.83 2.94 -8.35
N GLY A 6 8.12 2.79 -9.64
CA GLY A 6 7.34 3.37 -10.69
C GLY A 6 6.04 2.61 -10.85
N LEU A 7 4.94 3.33 -10.77
CA LEU A 7 3.68 2.80 -11.27
C LEU A 7 3.77 2.75 -12.78
N VAL A 8 3.39 1.63 -13.39
CA VAL A 8 3.26 1.55 -14.85
C VAL A 8 2.07 2.41 -15.26
N VAL A 9 2.38 3.54 -15.89
CA VAL A 9 1.38 4.50 -16.38
C VAL A 9 1.52 4.60 -17.88
N GLN A 10 0.68 3.87 -18.60
CA GLN A 10 0.73 3.81 -20.04
C GLN A 10 0.57 5.20 -20.67
N GLY A 11 1.51 5.57 -21.53
CA GLY A 11 1.51 6.86 -22.23
C GLY A 11 1.93 8.05 -21.38
N HIS A 12 2.45 7.84 -20.17
CA HIS A 12 2.99 8.95 -19.37
C HIS A 12 4.26 9.53 -20.02
N PRO A 13 4.35 10.87 -20.19
CA PRO A 13 5.43 11.48 -20.98
C PRO A 13 6.84 11.27 -20.41
N ILE A 14 6.97 10.94 -19.14
CA ILE A 14 8.26 10.65 -18.47
C ILE A 14 8.38 9.19 -18.04
N ALA A 15 7.54 8.30 -18.57
CA ALA A 15 7.66 6.88 -18.30
C ALA A 15 8.95 6.33 -18.90
N ASP A 16 9.59 5.42 -18.19
CA ASP A 16 10.70 4.65 -18.72
C ASP A 16 10.25 3.84 -19.93
N PRO A 17 10.94 3.93 -21.08
CA PRO A 17 10.49 3.31 -22.32
C PRO A 17 10.53 1.78 -22.31
N GLU A 18 11.33 1.16 -21.42
CA GLU A 18 11.47 -0.30 -21.35
C GLU A 18 10.43 -0.90 -20.39
N THR A 19 10.22 -0.26 -19.24
CA THR A 19 9.35 -0.78 -18.19
C THR A 19 7.97 -0.13 -18.15
N GLY A 20 7.80 1.04 -18.75
CA GLY A 20 6.60 1.86 -18.63
C GLY A 20 6.41 2.50 -17.27
N ALA A 21 7.38 2.38 -16.38
CA ALA A 21 7.31 2.92 -15.03
C ALA A 21 7.49 4.45 -15.01
N ALA A 22 6.71 5.14 -14.19
CA ALA A 22 6.80 6.60 -14.02
C ALA A 22 6.64 7.01 -12.56
N HIS A 23 7.19 8.17 -12.20
CA HIS A 23 6.91 8.81 -10.92
C HIS A 23 5.49 9.40 -10.92
N ALA A 24 4.49 8.60 -10.55
CA ALA A 24 3.08 9.00 -10.58
C ALA A 24 2.48 9.25 -9.19
N CYS A 25 3.21 8.95 -8.10
CA CYS A 25 2.75 9.15 -6.71
C CYS A 25 3.27 10.46 -6.08
N GLY A 26 4.28 11.12 -6.66
CA GLY A 26 4.86 12.37 -6.14
C GLY A 26 6.19 12.18 -5.39
N HIS A 27 6.83 11.04 -5.46
CA HIS A 27 8.12 10.79 -4.81
C HIS A 27 9.25 11.68 -5.35
N ASN A 28 9.20 12.07 -6.61
CA ASN A 28 10.10 13.07 -7.19
C ASN A 28 10.02 14.41 -6.45
N ALA A 29 8.80 14.88 -6.11
CA ALA A 29 8.61 16.11 -5.34
C ALA A 29 9.04 15.93 -3.87
N GLN A 30 8.86 14.75 -3.29
CA GLN A 30 9.37 14.44 -1.95
C GLN A 30 10.90 14.50 -1.91
N MET A 31 11.58 13.93 -2.90
CA MET A 31 13.04 13.97 -3.00
C MET A 31 13.56 15.40 -3.19
N ALA A 32 12.90 16.19 -4.03
CA ALA A 32 13.23 17.60 -4.20
C ALA A 32 13.02 18.40 -2.89
N GLY A 33 11.93 18.12 -2.16
CA GLY A 33 11.65 18.73 -0.86
C GLY A 33 12.67 18.34 0.21
N LEU A 34 13.12 17.08 0.22
CA LEU A 34 14.17 16.59 1.13
C LEU A 34 15.48 17.34 0.89
N LEU A 35 15.90 17.47 -0.38
CA LEU A 35 17.09 18.21 -0.77
C LEU A 35 16.96 19.71 -0.42
N GLY A 36 15.82 20.32 -0.73
CA GLY A 36 15.53 21.72 -0.41
C GLY A 36 15.59 21.99 1.10
N ALA A 37 15.06 21.09 1.92
CA ALA A 37 15.15 21.20 3.38
C ALA A 37 16.61 21.13 3.86
N ALA A 38 17.42 20.22 3.31
CA ALA A 38 18.85 20.12 3.64
C ALA A 38 19.59 21.40 3.29
N MET A 39 19.39 21.94 2.09
CA MET A 39 20.02 23.18 1.63
C MET A 39 19.60 24.38 2.50
N GLY A 40 18.29 24.52 2.78
CA GLY A 40 17.80 25.62 3.61
C GLY A 40 18.32 25.58 5.05
N LEU A 41 18.45 24.39 5.64
CA LEU A 41 19.04 24.24 6.97
C LEU A 41 20.54 24.60 7.00
N LEU A 42 21.29 24.22 5.96
CA LEU A 42 22.70 24.60 5.84
C LEU A 42 22.87 26.10 5.65
N GLU A 43 22.07 26.73 4.79
CA GLU A 43 22.10 28.18 4.55
C GLU A 43 21.72 28.98 5.79
N ALA A 44 20.76 28.50 6.55
CA ALA A 44 20.36 29.10 7.83
C ALA A 44 21.38 28.87 8.97
N GLY A 45 22.48 28.14 8.72
CA GLY A 45 23.48 27.82 9.74
C GLY A 45 22.94 26.89 10.85
N ALA A 46 21.84 26.17 10.60
CA ALA A 46 21.20 25.33 11.60
C ALA A 46 22.13 24.36 12.33
N PRO A 47 23.13 23.71 11.70
CA PRO A 47 24.05 22.81 12.39
C PRO A 47 24.80 23.45 13.56
N ALA A 48 25.06 24.76 13.51
CA ALA A 48 25.74 25.47 14.59
C ALA A 48 24.83 25.75 15.81
N HIS A 49 23.54 25.61 15.64
CA HIS A 49 22.52 25.96 16.67
C HIS A 49 21.71 24.75 17.15
N LEU A 50 21.91 23.58 16.55
CA LEU A 50 21.18 22.36 16.93
C LEU A 50 22.08 21.46 17.80
N ALA A 51 21.55 21.10 18.96
CA ALA A 51 22.18 20.07 19.81
C ALA A 51 21.62 18.69 19.41
N GLY A 52 22.06 18.18 18.25
CA GLY A 52 21.57 16.91 17.77
C GLY A 52 22.04 16.59 16.35
N ARG A 53 21.51 15.52 15.79
CA ARG A 53 21.83 15.06 14.44
C ARG A 53 20.59 15.13 13.55
N LEU A 54 20.74 15.64 12.35
CA LEU A 54 19.73 15.60 11.30
C LEU A 54 20.08 14.51 10.30
N VAL A 55 19.13 13.64 10.04
CA VAL A 55 19.29 12.53 9.08
C VAL A 55 18.26 12.71 7.97
N PHE A 56 18.71 12.73 6.73
CA PHE A 56 17.85 12.79 5.55
C PHE A 56 17.72 11.38 4.98
N PHE A 57 16.53 10.81 5.09
CA PHE A 57 16.24 9.46 4.65
C PHE A 57 15.56 9.46 3.28
N ALA A 58 16.27 8.95 2.26
CA ALA A 58 15.70 8.60 0.97
C ALA A 58 15.35 7.11 0.99
N VAL A 59 14.09 6.79 1.28
CA VAL A 59 13.62 5.41 1.45
C VAL A 59 13.29 4.79 0.10
N PRO A 60 13.92 3.67 -0.31
CA PRO A 60 13.56 2.92 -1.51
C PRO A 60 12.31 2.07 -1.27
N ALA A 61 11.73 1.53 -2.35
CA ALA A 61 10.72 0.48 -2.32
C ALA A 61 9.48 0.85 -1.45
N GLU A 62 9.02 2.10 -1.54
CA GLU A 62 7.91 2.59 -0.73
C GLU A 62 6.56 2.05 -1.21
N GLU A 63 6.35 2.01 -2.51
CA GLU A 63 5.16 1.43 -3.13
C GLU A 63 5.18 -0.09 -3.02
N TYR A 64 4.03 -0.67 -2.73
CA TYR A 64 3.87 -2.13 -2.70
C TYR A 64 3.51 -2.68 -4.09
N GLY A 65 4.15 -2.19 -5.13
CA GLY A 65 4.07 -2.75 -6.48
C GLY A 65 4.80 -4.09 -6.59
N ASP A 66 4.43 -4.92 -7.58
CA ASP A 66 5.02 -6.23 -7.83
C ASP A 66 5.09 -7.12 -6.57
N VAL A 67 3.93 -7.37 -5.98
CA VAL A 67 3.81 -8.14 -4.72
C VAL A 67 4.38 -9.54 -4.86
N GLU A 68 4.16 -10.21 -6.01
CA GLU A 68 4.65 -11.58 -6.23
C GLU A 68 6.19 -11.64 -6.19
N TRP A 69 6.87 -10.66 -6.82
CA TRP A 69 8.32 -10.57 -6.77
C TRP A 69 8.83 -10.31 -5.35
N ARG A 70 8.21 -9.37 -4.62
CA ARG A 70 8.60 -9.05 -3.24
C ARG A 70 8.43 -10.25 -2.31
N VAL A 71 7.33 -10.99 -2.44
CA VAL A 71 7.09 -12.23 -1.69
C VAL A 71 8.17 -13.27 -2.01
N ALA A 72 8.58 -13.38 -3.27
CA ALA A 72 9.69 -14.27 -3.64
C ALA A 72 11.02 -13.83 -3.00
N GLN A 73 11.29 -12.52 -2.88
CA GLN A 73 12.46 -12.02 -2.15
C GLN A 73 12.40 -12.37 -0.65
N ALA A 74 11.22 -12.22 -0.04
CA ALA A 74 11.03 -12.57 1.37
C ALA A 74 11.22 -14.07 1.62
N ARG A 75 10.64 -14.92 0.77
CA ARG A 75 10.82 -16.38 0.84
C ARG A 75 12.28 -16.81 0.63
N ALA A 76 13.03 -16.04 -0.16
CA ALA A 76 14.48 -16.25 -0.36
C ALA A 76 15.33 -15.69 0.80
N GLY A 77 14.72 -15.12 1.84
CA GLY A 77 15.42 -14.57 3.00
C GLY A 77 16.22 -13.29 2.71
N ARG A 78 15.95 -12.60 1.60
CA ARG A 78 16.63 -11.35 1.25
C ARG A 78 16.02 -10.13 1.92
N ILE A 79 14.72 -10.17 2.17
CA ILE A 79 13.97 -9.18 2.94
C ILE A 79 13.01 -9.91 3.88
N GLU A 80 12.51 -9.23 4.90
CA GLU A 80 11.43 -9.73 5.77
C GLU A 80 10.13 -8.98 5.50
N PHE A 81 10.21 -7.66 5.34
CA PHE A 81 9.07 -6.81 5.03
C PHE A 81 9.06 -6.38 3.56
N LEU A 82 7.87 -6.32 2.97
CA LEU A 82 7.71 -6.02 1.54
C LEU A 82 7.91 -4.55 1.20
N GLY A 83 7.99 -3.65 2.18
CA GLY A 83 8.17 -2.21 2.00
C GLY A 83 9.45 -1.69 2.62
N GLY A 84 10.04 -0.65 2.02
CA GLY A 84 11.34 -0.13 2.45
C GLY A 84 11.36 0.41 3.88
N LYS A 85 10.34 1.18 4.31
CA LYS A 85 10.29 1.72 5.68
C LYS A 85 10.27 0.62 6.75
N PRO A 86 9.36 -0.38 6.70
CA PRO A 86 9.37 -1.49 7.65
C PRO A 86 10.69 -2.28 7.63
N GLU A 87 11.26 -2.51 6.45
CA GLU A 87 12.54 -3.23 6.35
C GLU A 87 13.70 -2.45 6.98
N LEU A 88 13.77 -1.14 6.76
CA LEU A 88 14.78 -0.29 7.37
C LEU A 88 14.63 -0.19 8.90
N LEU A 89 13.39 -0.20 9.41
CA LEU A 89 13.10 -0.31 10.85
C LEU A 89 13.64 -1.62 11.41
N ARG A 90 13.35 -2.73 10.76
CA ARG A 90 13.87 -4.05 11.15
C ARG A 90 15.40 -4.11 11.18
N LEU A 91 16.03 -3.45 10.23
CA LEU A 91 17.50 -3.37 10.12
C LEU A 91 18.15 -2.41 11.14
N GLY A 92 17.36 -1.74 11.99
CA GLY A 92 17.87 -0.85 13.04
C GLY A 92 18.25 0.56 12.57
N HIS A 93 17.92 0.94 11.34
CA HIS A 93 18.28 2.27 10.81
C HIS A 93 17.54 3.43 11.48
N PHE A 94 16.55 3.15 12.32
CA PHE A 94 15.79 4.13 13.07
C PHE A 94 16.00 4.04 14.59
N ASP A 95 16.88 3.17 15.09
CA ASP A 95 17.04 2.90 16.53
C ASP A 95 17.54 4.13 17.31
N ASP A 96 18.23 5.05 16.65
CA ASP A 96 18.74 6.28 17.22
C ASP A 96 18.02 7.55 16.70
N VAL A 97 16.78 7.39 16.20
CA VAL A 97 15.94 8.48 15.70
C VAL A 97 14.83 8.80 16.72
N ASP A 98 14.91 9.99 17.33
CA ASP A 98 13.92 10.45 18.31
C ASP A 98 12.67 11.03 17.67
N LEU A 99 12.81 11.68 16.50
CA LEU A 99 11.74 12.38 15.79
C LEU A 99 11.83 12.10 14.30
N ALA A 100 10.69 11.87 13.65
CA ALA A 100 10.61 11.69 12.22
C ALA A 100 9.53 12.58 11.61
N MET A 101 9.81 13.16 10.45
CA MET A 101 8.86 13.93 9.66
C MET A 101 8.89 13.44 8.21
N MET A 102 7.74 13.47 7.56
CA MET A 102 7.60 13.12 6.15
C MET A 102 6.60 14.07 5.49
N ILE A 103 6.85 14.41 4.24
CA ILE A 103 5.90 15.14 3.39
C ILE A 103 5.41 14.25 2.27
N HIS A 104 4.25 14.54 1.73
CA HIS A 104 3.72 13.90 0.54
C HIS A 104 2.88 14.90 -0.26
N THR A 105 2.91 14.79 -1.58
CA THR A 105 2.03 15.58 -2.45
C THR A 105 0.59 15.06 -2.36
N THR A 106 -0.36 15.93 -2.72
CA THR A 106 -1.77 15.54 -2.82
C THR A 106 -2.43 16.31 -3.96
N SER A 107 -3.32 15.64 -4.67
CA SER A 107 -4.19 16.25 -5.68
C SER A 107 -5.52 16.77 -5.10
N ALA A 108 -5.72 16.64 -3.78
CA ALA A 108 -6.94 17.06 -3.11
C ALA A 108 -6.96 18.60 -2.92
N PRO A 109 -7.79 19.35 -3.68
CA PRO A 109 -7.77 20.83 -3.65
C PRO A 109 -8.19 21.41 -2.29
N GLU A 110 -8.97 20.68 -1.50
CA GLU A 110 -9.37 21.03 -0.14
C GLU A 110 -8.19 21.09 0.84
N THR A 111 -7.06 20.47 0.51
CA THR A 111 -5.82 20.53 1.30
C THR A 111 -5.16 21.91 1.25
N ARG A 112 -5.50 22.73 0.26
CA ARG A 112 -4.88 24.03 0.02
C ARG A 112 -3.38 23.91 -0.26
N LYS A 113 -2.55 24.83 0.26
CA LYS A 113 -1.08 24.82 0.06
C LYS A 113 -0.36 23.85 0.98
N ALA A 114 -0.91 23.64 2.18
CA ALA A 114 -0.37 22.70 3.15
C ALA A 114 -1.49 21.98 3.90
N GLY A 115 -1.36 20.67 4.08
CA GLY A 115 -2.27 19.87 4.86
C GLY A 115 -1.54 19.02 5.88
N VAL A 116 -2.11 18.88 7.06
CA VAL A 116 -1.60 17.99 8.11
C VAL A 116 -2.64 16.92 8.37
N ALA A 117 -2.30 15.66 8.14
CA ALA A 117 -3.14 14.53 8.50
C ALA A 117 -2.79 14.06 9.93
N ALA A 118 -3.81 13.95 10.79
CA ALA A 118 -3.62 13.44 12.16
C ALA A 118 -3.36 11.93 12.16
N SER A 119 -3.91 11.21 11.20
CA SER A 119 -3.73 9.76 11.06
C SER A 119 -3.89 9.31 9.60
N ASN A 120 -3.42 8.10 9.31
CA ASN A 120 -3.57 7.44 8.01
C ASN A 120 -3.80 5.95 8.18
N ASN A 121 -4.46 5.31 7.22
CA ASN A 121 -4.67 3.87 7.23
C ASN A 121 -3.35 3.09 7.25
N GLY A 122 -3.35 1.99 7.99
CA GLY A 122 -2.40 0.91 7.79
C GLY A 122 -2.94 -0.14 6.82
N CYS A 123 -2.13 -1.16 6.52
CA CYS A 123 -2.55 -2.27 5.67
C CYS A 123 -1.83 -3.58 5.99
N ILE A 124 -2.48 -4.66 5.60
CA ILE A 124 -1.89 -5.97 5.37
C ILE A 124 -2.02 -6.36 3.90
N VAL A 125 -1.14 -7.21 3.44
CA VAL A 125 -1.10 -7.72 2.06
C VAL A 125 -1.62 -9.16 2.04
N LYS A 126 -2.41 -9.50 1.04
CA LYS A 126 -2.85 -10.88 0.81
C LYS A 126 -2.49 -11.34 -0.59
N THR A 127 -1.90 -12.53 -0.67
CA THR A 127 -1.80 -13.30 -1.88
C THR A 127 -2.73 -14.51 -1.78
N VAL A 128 -3.47 -14.79 -2.82
CA VAL A 128 -4.53 -15.82 -2.82
C VAL A 128 -4.40 -16.68 -4.06
N ARG A 129 -4.41 -18.00 -3.87
CA ARG A 129 -4.43 -18.96 -4.97
C ARG A 129 -5.66 -19.84 -4.86
N TYR A 130 -6.52 -19.80 -5.87
CA TYR A 130 -7.59 -20.76 -6.03
C TYR A 130 -7.10 -21.91 -6.89
N LEU A 131 -7.27 -23.11 -6.40
CA LEU A 131 -6.87 -24.35 -7.04
C LEU A 131 -8.11 -25.20 -7.35
N GLY A 132 -8.34 -25.39 -8.62
CA GLY A 132 -9.40 -26.21 -9.17
C GLY A 132 -8.84 -27.38 -9.98
N ARG A 133 -9.54 -27.73 -11.05
CA ARG A 133 -9.11 -28.78 -11.98
C ARG A 133 -9.40 -28.37 -13.42
N ALA A 134 -8.35 -28.28 -14.22
CA ALA A 134 -8.50 -27.96 -15.64
C ALA A 134 -9.27 -29.06 -16.39
N SER A 135 -10.05 -28.63 -17.39
CA SER A 135 -10.76 -29.52 -18.30
C SER A 135 -11.08 -28.80 -19.60
N HIS A 136 -11.45 -29.55 -20.64
CA HIS A 136 -11.90 -28.95 -21.91
C HIS A 136 -13.29 -28.31 -21.72
N ALA A 137 -13.36 -26.98 -21.87
CA ALA A 137 -14.55 -26.20 -21.52
C ALA A 137 -15.80 -26.57 -22.36
N GLY A 138 -15.62 -27.01 -23.62
CA GLY A 138 -16.70 -27.42 -24.49
C GLY A 138 -17.01 -28.91 -24.44
N GLY A 139 -15.96 -29.77 -24.42
CA GLY A 139 -16.12 -31.23 -24.54
C GLY A 139 -16.36 -31.97 -23.22
N ALA A 140 -15.76 -31.51 -22.14
CA ALA A 140 -15.83 -32.16 -20.83
C ALA A 140 -15.88 -31.22 -19.65
N PRO A 141 -16.77 -30.19 -19.64
CA PRO A 141 -16.81 -29.20 -18.56
C PRO A 141 -17.11 -29.81 -17.19
N HIS A 142 -17.88 -30.89 -17.15
CA HIS A 142 -18.25 -31.61 -15.92
C HIS A 142 -17.06 -32.29 -15.22
N MET A 143 -15.94 -32.44 -15.90
CA MET A 143 -14.71 -32.99 -15.33
C MET A 143 -13.83 -31.93 -14.67
N GLY A 144 -14.14 -30.63 -14.89
CA GLY A 144 -13.39 -29.51 -14.35
C GLY A 144 -13.91 -29.02 -13.00
N VAL A 145 -13.04 -28.27 -12.32
CA VAL A 145 -13.40 -27.40 -11.18
C VAL A 145 -12.88 -26.02 -11.51
N ASN A 146 -13.78 -25.07 -11.78
CA ASN A 146 -13.42 -23.75 -12.31
C ASN A 146 -12.90 -22.82 -11.20
N ALA A 147 -11.57 -22.67 -11.12
CA ALA A 147 -10.92 -21.80 -10.16
C ALA A 147 -11.28 -20.32 -10.39
N LEU A 148 -11.56 -19.90 -11.64
CA LEU A 148 -11.94 -18.51 -11.92
C LEU A 148 -13.33 -18.19 -11.37
N TYR A 149 -14.27 -19.10 -11.50
CA TYR A 149 -15.59 -18.88 -10.93
C TYR A 149 -15.58 -18.98 -9.41
N ALA A 150 -14.75 -19.81 -8.81
CA ALA A 150 -14.53 -19.84 -7.36
C ALA A 150 -13.98 -18.48 -6.86
N ALA A 151 -12.99 -17.93 -7.54
CA ALA A 151 -12.45 -16.62 -7.26
C ALA A 151 -13.51 -15.51 -7.40
N ASN A 152 -14.31 -15.56 -8.47
CA ASN A 152 -15.38 -14.58 -8.69
C ASN A 152 -16.42 -14.59 -7.56
N ILE A 153 -16.85 -15.76 -7.09
CA ILE A 153 -17.75 -15.87 -5.93
C ILE A 153 -17.10 -15.26 -4.68
N GLY A 154 -15.81 -15.51 -4.45
CA GLY A 154 -15.05 -14.89 -3.36
C GLY A 154 -15.05 -13.36 -3.43
N LEU A 155 -14.84 -12.80 -4.63
CA LEU A 155 -14.90 -11.36 -4.88
C LEU A 155 -16.30 -10.79 -4.64
N MET A 156 -17.34 -11.48 -5.08
CA MET A 156 -18.72 -11.09 -4.80
C MET A 156 -19.03 -11.11 -3.30
N ALA A 157 -18.55 -12.12 -2.58
CA ALA A 157 -18.71 -12.21 -1.14
C ALA A 157 -17.98 -11.08 -0.40
N ILE A 158 -16.78 -10.67 -0.84
CA ILE A 158 -16.10 -9.48 -0.32
C ILE A 158 -16.96 -8.22 -0.54
N ASN A 159 -17.54 -8.06 -1.72
CA ASN A 159 -18.42 -6.92 -2.00
C ASN A 159 -19.66 -6.90 -1.12
N ALA A 160 -20.26 -8.06 -0.84
CA ALA A 160 -21.42 -8.18 0.06
C ALA A 160 -21.07 -7.84 1.52
N LEU A 161 -19.79 -7.92 1.91
CA LEU A 161 -19.36 -7.57 3.27
C LEU A 161 -19.18 -6.05 3.47
N ARG A 162 -19.17 -5.22 2.41
CA ARG A 162 -18.83 -3.79 2.52
C ARG A 162 -19.74 -3.04 3.49
N GLU A 163 -21.02 -3.35 3.54
CA GLU A 163 -21.98 -2.75 4.47
C GLU A 163 -21.81 -3.23 5.92
N THR A 164 -20.98 -4.24 6.16
CA THR A 164 -20.67 -4.74 7.51
C THR A 164 -19.44 -4.10 8.13
N PHE A 165 -18.75 -3.24 7.40
CA PHE A 165 -17.64 -2.44 7.92
C PHE A 165 -18.17 -1.14 8.49
N ARG A 166 -17.65 -0.71 9.64
CA ARG A 166 -17.99 0.58 10.21
C ARG A 166 -17.34 1.70 9.40
N ASP A 167 -18.04 2.79 9.20
CA ASP A 167 -17.52 3.96 8.46
C ASP A 167 -16.28 4.55 9.15
N GLU A 168 -16.28 4.58 10.48
CA GLU A 168 -15.19 5.06 11.31
C GLU A 168 -13.88 4.27 11.18
N ASP A 169 -13.98 2.99 10.78
CA ASP A 169 -12.83 2.10 10.59
C ASP A 169 -12.11 2.34 9.25
N SER A 170 -12.73 3.08 8.34
CA SER A 170 -12.17 3.45 7.04
C SER A 170 -11.62 2.26 6.25
N ILE A 171 -12.32 1.12 6.27
CA ILE A 171 -11.87 -0.11 5.62
C ILE A 171 -11.84 0.05 4.10
N ARG A 172 -10.74 -0.39 3.49
CA ARG A 172 -10.58 -0.48 2.03
C ARG A 172 -10.03 -1.86 1.65
N VAL A 173 -10.73 -2.53 0.73
CA VAL A 173 -10.32 -3.83 0.17
C VAL A 173 -10.48 -3.75 -1.34
N HIS A 174 -9.38 -3.87 -2.08
CA HIS A 174 -9.32 -3.76 -3.54
C HIS A 174 -8.58 -4.94 -4.15
N PRO A 175 -9.23 -6.09 -4.36
CA PRO A 175 -8.59 -7.23 -4.98
C PRO A 175 -8.43 -7.05 -6.49
N ILE A 176 -7.34 -7.60 -7.02
CA ILE A 176 -7.10 -7.78 -8.45
C ILE A 176 -6.84 -9.25 -8.75
N ILE A 177 -7.19 -9.69 -9.94
CA ILE A 177 -6.80 -11.00 -10.48
C ILE A 177 -5.50 -10.81 -11.26
N THR A 178 -4.41 -11.40 -10.78
CA THR A 178 -3.10 -11.35 -11.43
C THR A 178 -2.91 -12.48 -12.44
N HIS A 179 -3.61 -13.61 -12.26
CA HIS A 179 -3.67 -14.72 -13.19
C HIS A 179 -5.06 -15.33 -13.19
N GLY A 180 -5.73 -15.37 -14.36
CA GLY A 180 -7.13 -15.80 -14.48
C GLY A 180 -7.36 -16.98 -15.43
N GLY A 181 -6.30 -17.62 -15.92
CA GLY A 181 -6.36 -18.69 -16.91
C GLY A 181 -5.57 -18.34 -18.19
N SER A 182 -5.42 -19.29 -19.09
CA SER A 182 -4.54 -19.15 -20.28
C SER A 182 -5.26 -19.25 -21.62
N GLN A 183 -6.37 -20.00 -21.70
CA GLN A 183 -7.09 -20.27 -22.95
C GLN A 183 -8.60 -20.31 -22.73
N VAL A 184 -9.37 -19.82 -23.69
CA VAL A 184 -10.84 -19.75 -23.61
C VAL A 184 -11.49 -21.15 -23.56
N ASN A 185 -10.89 -22.15 -24.21
CA ASN A 185 -11.40 -23.51 -24.29
C ASN A 185 -10.94 -24.42 -23.15
N VAL A 186 -10.25 -23.87 -22.14
CA VAL A 186 -9.76 -24.59 -20.97
C VAL A 186 -10.37 -23.98 -19.70
N ILE A 187 -11.02 -24.81 -18.88
CA ILE A 187 -11.45 -24.41 -17.53
C ILE A 187 -10.21 -24.11 -16.71
N PRO A 188 -10.06 -22.90 -16.14
CA PRO A 188 -8.88 -22.54 -15.35
C PRO A 188 -8.76 -23.43 -14.11
N GLY A 189 -7.62 -24.14 -14.01
CA GLY A 189 -7.28 -24.95 -12.85
C GLY A 189 -6.56 -24.17 -11.75
N GLU A 190 -6.05 -22.98 -12.04
CA GLU A 190 -5.44 -22.09 -11.07
C GLU A 190 -5.82 -20.64 -11.38
N VAL A 191 -6.09 -19.87 -10.32
CA VAL A 191 -6.31 -18.41 -10.38
C VAL A 191 -5.60 -17.77 -9.21
N ARG A 192 -4.92 -16.65 -9.48
CA ARG A 192 -4.22 -15.87 -8.44
C ARG A 192 -4.86 -14.50 -8.29
N LEU A 193 -4.95 -14.06 -7.05
CA LEU A 193 -5.38 -12.71 -6.68
C LEU A 193 -4.39 -12.08 -5.72
N GLU A 194 -4.36 -10.77 -5.75
CA GLU A 194 -3.70 -9.95 -4.74
C GLU A 194 -4.67 -8.90 -4.22
N THR A 195 -4.56 -8.55 -2.94
CA THR A 195 -5.32 -7.47 -2.34
C THR A 195 -4.61 -6.93 -1.11
N PHE A 196 -4.94 -5.66 -0.80
CA PHE A 196 -4.66 -5.08 0.51
C PHE A 196 -5.95 -5.04 1.33
N VAL A 197 -5.81 -5.27 2.64
CA VAL A 197 -6.85 -4.94 3.60
C VAL A 197 -6.34 -3.76 4.41
N ARG A 198 -6.97 -2.60 4.22
CA ARG A 198 -6.58 -1.33 4.84
C ARG A 198 -7.60 -0.93 5.89
N GLY A 199 -7.13 -0.28 6.96
CA GLY A 199 -8.00 0.23 8.01
C GLY A 199 -7.30 1.23 8.93
N LYS A 200 -8.11 1.95 9.69
CA LYS A 200 -7.66 3.03 10.56
C LYS A 200 -6.94 2.54 11.81
N THR A 201 -7.25 1.35 12.29
CA THR A 201 -6.64 0.72 13.45
C THR A 201 -6.26 -0.73 13.16
N LEU A 202 -5.39 -1.31 13.97
CA LEU A 202 -5.02 -2.72 13.84
C LEU A 202 -6.21 -3.65 14.10
N GLU A 203 -7.07 -3.29 15.05
CA GLU A 203 -8.27 -4.05 15.37
C GLU A 203 -9.25 -4.07 14.20
N ALA A 204 -9.44 -2.91 13.54
CA ALA A 204 -10.28 -2.79 12.36
C ALA A 204 -9.73 -3.59 11.18
N ILE A 205 -8.41 -3.55 10.96
CA ILE A 205 -7.73 -4.37 9.95
C ILE A 205 -7.92 -5.85 10.25
N ALA A 206 -7.71 -6.28 11.49
CA ALA A 206 -7.85 -7.69 11.90
C ALA A 206 -9.30 -8.21 11.78
N ASP A 207 -10.30 -7.36 12.06
CA ASP A 207 -11.70 -7.73 11.83
C ASP A 207 -12.02 -7.88 10.36
N ALA A 208 -11.60 -6.90 9.53
CA ALA A 208 -11.79 -6.95 8.09
C ALA A 208 -11.05 -8.13 7.45
N ASP A 209 -9.85 -8.45 7.93
CA ASP A 209 -9.04 -9.60 7.51
C ASP A 209 -9.79 -10.92 7.65
N ARG A 210 -10.33 -11.19 8.84
CA ARG A 210 -11.12 -12.40 9.10
C ARG A 210 -12.37 -12.50 8.21
N LYS A 211 -13.01 -11.36 7.92
CA LYS A 211 -14.17 -11.30 7.04
C LYS A 211 -13.78 -11.59 5.59
N VAL A 212 -12.68 -11.00 5.13
CA VAL A 212 -12.14 -11.22 3.78
C VAL A 212 -11.74 -12.68 3.59
N ASP A 213 -11.02 -13.27 4.54
CA ASP A 213 -10.64 -14.69 4.50
C ASP A 213 -11.86 -15.60 4.38
N ARG A 214 -12.89 -15.34 5.17
CA ARG A 214 -14.13 -16.11 5.12
C ARG A 214 -14.83 -16.01 3.77
N ALA A 215 -14.84 -14.82 3.18
CA ALA A 215 -15.41 -14.58 1.86
C ALA A 215 -14.66 -15.34 0.76
N LEU A 216 -13.33 -15.29 0.80
CA LEU A 216 -12.48 -16.02 -0.16
C LEU A 216 -12.66 -17.55 -0.03
N ARG A 217 -12.70 -18.09 1.20
CA ARG A 217 -12.95 -19.51 1.46
C ARG A 217 -14.33 -19.96 1.01
N ALA A 218 -15.36 -19.10 1.16
CA ALA A 218 -16.70 -19.40 0.68
C ALA A 218 -16.76 -19.60 -0.83
N GLY A 219 -15.99 -18.83 -1.61
CA GLY A 219 -15.88 -19.01 -3.05
C GLY A 219 -15.30 -20.35 -3.46
N ALA A 220 -14.25 -20.80 -2.78
CA ALA A 220 -13.68 -22.13 -3.01
C ALA A 220 -14.68 -23.24 -2.65
N LEU A 221 -15.28 -23.14 -1.47
CA LEU A 221 -16.25 -24.12 -0.97
C LEU A 221 -17.44 -24.30 -1.92
N ALA A 222 -17.95 -23.20 -2.48
CA ALA A 222 -19.12 -23.21 -3.36
C ALA A 222 -18.93 -24.06 -4.63
N LEU A 223 -17.69 -24.17 -5.14
CA LEU A 223 -17.39 -24.88 -6.39
C LEU A 223 -16.52 -26.14 -6.19
N GLY A 224 -16.23 -26.52 -4.94
CA GLY A 224 -15.35 -27.66 -4.66
C GLY A 224 -13.88 -27.41 -5.03
N ALA A 225 -13.47 -26.15 -5.10
CA ALA A 225 -12.07 -25.76 -5.24
C ALA A 225 -11.39 -25.70 -3.87
N THR A 226 -10.06 -25.63 -3.86
CA THR A 226 -9.29 -25.25 -2.68
C THR A 226 -8.80 -23.81 -2.81
N VAL A 227 -8.51 -23.16 -1.68
CA VAL A 227 -7.93 -21.82 -1.65
C VAL A 227 -6.78 -21.76 -0.64
N GLU A 228 -5.67 -21.25 -1.09
CA GLU A 228 -4.52 -20.90 -0.27
C GLU A 228 -4.52 -19.38 -0.09
N ILE A 229 -4.47 -18.91 1.15
CA ILE A 229 -4.45 -17.49 1.51
C ILE A 229 -3.20 -17.26 2.36
N GLU A 230 -2.33 -16.41 1.87
CA GLU A 230 -1.16 -15.94 2.61
C GLU A 230 -1.40 -14.49 2.99
N THR A 231 -1.24 -14.17 4.28
CA THR A 231 -1.35 -12.81 4.80
C THR A 231 0.01 -12.36 5.27
N LEU A 232 0.46 -11.24 4.74
CA LEU A 232 1.78 -10.66 5.01
C LEU A 232 1.62 -9.28 5.66
N PRO A 233 2.53 -8.89 6.55
CA PRO A 233 2.51 -7.55 7.11
C PRO A 233 2.76 -6.52 6.01
N GLY A 234 1.94 -5.46 6.01
CA GLY A 234 2.16 -4.26 5.23
C GLY A 234 2.81 -3.17 6.08
N TYR A 235 2.04 -2.15 6.42
CA TYR A 235 2.49 -1.07 7.33
C TYR A 235 1.42 -0.73 8.36
N MET A 236 1.89 -0.26 9.51
CA MET A 236 1.04 0.15 10.63
C MET A 236 0.22 1.38 10.30
N PRO A 237 -0.98 1.55 10.88
CA PRO A 237 -1.69 2.82 10.83
C PRO A 237 -0.83 3.96 11.37
N LEU A 238 -0.71 5.04 10.59
CA LEU A 238 0.03 6.23 11.00
C LEU A 238 -0.78 7.02 12.03
N ARG A 239 -0.10 7.43 13.12
CA ARG A 239 -0.60 8.37 14.10
C ARG A 239 0.44 9.46 14.28
N CYS A 240 0.08 10.68 13.92
CA CYS A 240 0.97 11.82 14.06
C CYS A 240 0.99 12.33 15.50
N ASP A 241 2.17 12.71 16.00
CA ASP A 241 2.31 13.38 17.27
C ASP A 241 1.65 14.75 17.24
N SER A 242 0.79 15.04 18.22
CA SER A 242 -0.01 16.27 18.24
C SER A 242 0.84 17.53 18.40
N LEU A 243 1.95 17.46 19.14
CA LEU A 243 2.84 18.61 19.33
C LEU A 243 3.58 18.94 18.03
N LEU A 244 4.08 17.92 17.33
CA LEU A 244 4.74 18.10 16.02
C LEU A 244 3.76 18.63 14.98
N VAL A 245 2.52 18.13 14.97
CA VAL A 245 1.43 18.60 14.10
C VAL A 245 1.16 20.10 14.34
N GLU A 246 0.99 20.53 15.58
CA GLU A 246 0.73 21.92 15.93
C GLU A 246 1.92 22.83 15.58
N ARG A 247 3.14 22.40 15.82
CA ARG A 247 4.36 23.12 15.44
C ARG A 247 4.45 23.31 13.93
N PHE A 248 4.28 22.24 13.18
CA PHE A 248 4.28 22.32 11.72
C PHE A 248 3.19 23.25 11.20
N ARG A 249 1.96 23.13 11.75
CA ARG A 249 0.82 23.97 11.36
C ARG A 249 1.10 25.45 11.57
N GLY A 250 1.68 25.83 12.71
CA GLY A 250 2.05 27.22 13.01
C GLY A 250 3.06 27.75 11.99
N ILE A 251 4.16 27.04 11.77
CA ILE A 251 5.20 27.44 10.82
C ILE A 251 4.65 27.51 9.38
N ALA A 252 3.84 26.54 8.98
CA ALA A 252 3.22 26.55 7.66
C ALA A 252 2.26 27.75 7.51
N ALA A 253 1.49 28.11 8.54
CA ALA A 253 0.60 29.25 8.52
C ALA A 253 1.36 30.57 8.38
N ASP A 254 2.51 30.71 9.03
CA ASP A 254 3.38 31.88 8.90
C ASP A 254 3.94 32.02 7.47
N LEU A 255 4.26 30.89 6.81
CA LEU A 255 4.85 30.88 5.47
C LEU A 255 3.83 31.08 4.35
N VAL A 256 2.68 30.43 4.43
CA VAL A 256 1.70 30.40 3.32
C VAL A 256 0.38 31.07 3.64
N GLY A 257 0.21 31.58 4.86
CA GLY A 257 -1.02 32.15 5.38
C GLY A 257 -1.94 31.08 5.99
N ALA A 258 -2.58 31.40 7.12
CA ALA A 258 -3.40 30.47 7.90
C ALA A 258 -4.56 29.85 7.07
N ASP A 259 -5.16 30.62 6.18
CA ASP A 259 -6.24 30.15 5.29
C ASP A 259 -5.79 29.11 4.27
N ASN A 260 -4.49 28.95 4.07
CA ASN A 260 -3.89 27.99 3.16
C ASN A 260 -3.38 26.72 3.86
N VAL A 261 -3.62 26.57 5.16
CA VAL A 261 -3.26 25.39 5.93
C VAL A 261 -4.53 24.68 6.39
N ARG A 262 -4.62 23.35 6.16
CA ARG A 262 -5.76 22.53 6.56
C ARG A 262 -5.34 21.39 7.46
N THR A 263 -6.18 21.07 8.45
CA THR A 263 -6.06 19.87 9.25
C THR A 263 -7.00 18.81 8.69
N ILE A 264 -6.47 17.64 8.42
CA ILE A 264 -7.19 16.47 7.94
C ILE A 264 -7.22 15.47 9.09
N GLN A 265 -8.40 15.05 9.53
CA GLN A 265 -8.52 14.16 10.69
C GLN A 265 -8.00 12.77 10.40
N HIS A 266 -8.23 12.27 9.18
CA HIS A 266 -7.79 10.95 8.76
C HIS A 266 -7.66 10.88 7.23
N ARG A 267 -6.68 10.09 6.75
CA ARG A 267 -6.55 9.72 5.32
C ARG A 267 -6.65 8.21 5.15
N THR A 268 -7.20 7.80 4.03
CA THR A 268 -7.31 6.38 3.62
C THR A 268 -6.34 6.07 2.49
#